data_fa1d3e75d025b42ae94c31203b128523
#
_entry.id   fa1d3e75d025b42ae94c31203b128523
#
_cell.length_a   1.000
_cell.length_b   1.000
_cell.length_c   1.000
_cell.angle_alpha   90.00
_cell.angle_beta   90.00
_cell.angle_gamma   90.00
#
_symmetry.space_group_name_H-M   'P 1'
#
loop_
_entity.id
_entity.type
_entity.pdbx_description
1 polymer ?
#
loop_
_entity_poly.entity_id
_entity_poly.type
_entity_poly.pdbx_seq_one_letter_code
_entity_poly.pdbx_strand_id
1 'polypeptide(L)'
;MLSAVALDLATDGWRVVLPSRRYCPLPTEDMADAGTRPSRWGRGRRKERVGSGRAIWVEAHWDRPRELARGAEKALTAAAELLVAWVHESYRRSVLGAVEPLLAPKAPVVEVRQLSDLAFLPEEPEPLLAGHPTQQVLLGNLSEDAADRPLGQQEITRGVLHAVERALEGRPSSLHQIGERRPVHGY
;
A
#
# COMPACT_ATOMS: atom_id res chain seq x y z
N MET A 1 5.09 1.24 8.77
CA MET A 1 4.09 2.22 8.36
C MET A 1 2.93 1.56 7.60
N LEU A 2 3.12 0.73 6.59
CA LEU A 2 2.01 0.00 5.94
C LEU A 2 1.39 -1.12 6.79
N SER A 3 1.94 -1.45 7.96
CA SER A 3 1.35 -2.44 8.86
C SER A 3 -0.06 -2.08 9.34
N ALA A 4 -0.33 -0.79 9.59
CA ALA A 4 -1.66 -0.33 9.96
C ALA A 4 -2.66 -0.50 8.79
N VAL A 5 -2.24 -0.18 7.56
CA VAL A 5 -3.04 -0.41 6.34
C VAL A 5 -3.31 -1.92 6.16
N ALA A 6 -2.29 -2.76 6.38
CA ALA A 6 -2.44 -4.21 6.28
C ALA A 6 -3.43 -4.77 7.32
N LEU A 7 -3.40 -4.25 8.55
CA LEU A 7 -4.35 -4.62 9.62
C LEU A 7 -5.78 -4.20 9.28
N ASP A 8 -5.98 -2.98 8.80
CA ASP A 8 -7.31 -2.50 8.41
C ASP A 8 -7.90 -3.36 7.28
N LEU A 9 -7.09 -3.68 6.26
CA LEU A 9 -7.50 -4.58 5.18
C LEU A 9 -7.82 -5.99 5.70
N ALA A 10 -6.99 -6.53 6.61
CA ALA A 10 -7.26 -7.85 7.20
C ALA A 10 -8.55 -7.84 8.03
N THR A 11 -8.81 -6.77 8.80
CA THR A 11 -10.07 -6.59 9.55
C THR A 11 -11.28 -6.56 8.62
N ASP A 12 -11.13 -6.03 7.41
CA ASP A 12 -12.16 -6.01 6.37
C ASP A 12 -12.26 -7.32 5.57
N GLY A 13 -11.60 -8.39 6.02
CA GLY A 13 -11.71 -9.72 5.43
C GLY A 13 -10.72 -10.01 4.30
N TRP A 14 -9.71 -9.17 4.08
CA TRP A 14 -8.66 -9.44 3.10
C TRP A 14 -7.63 -10.42 3.63
N ARG A 15 -7.18 -11.34 2.77
CA ARG A 15 -5.93 -12.05 3.00
C ARG A 15 -4.79 -11.14 2.55
N VAL A 16 -3.99 -10.67 3.48
CA VAL A 16 -2.90 -9.74 3.24
C VAL A 16 -1.56 -10.45 3.39
N VAL A 17 -0.71 -10.38 2.38
CA VAL A 17 0.70 -10.77 2.49
C VAL A 17 1.52 -9.50 2.65
N LEU A 18 2.28 -9.40 3.74
CA LEU A 18 3.07 -8.22 4.11
C LEU A 18 4.57 -8.53 4.03
N PRO A 19 5.23 -8.33 2.87
CA PRO A 19 6.67 -8.41 2.77
C PRO A 19 7.32 -7.23 3.49
N SER A 20 8.19 -7.50 4.46
CA SER A 20 8.86 -6.46 5.24
C SER A 20 10.20 -6.94 5.78
N ARG A 21 11.19 -6.02 5.89
CA ARG A 21 12.49 -6.30 6.51
C ARG A 21 12.40 -6.48 8.03
N ARG A 22 11.40 -5.87 8.66
CA ARG A 22 11.21 -5.97 10.10
C ARG A 22 10.04 -6.87 10.36
N TYR A 23 10.23 -7.82 11.26
CA TYR A 23 9.14 -8.62 11.78
C TYR A 23 8.05 -7.68 12.31
N CYS A 24 6.86 -7.85 11.80
CA CYS A 24 5.67 -7.17 12.29
C CYS A 24 4.77 -8.24 12.90
N PRO A 25 4.67 -8.30 14.24
CA PRO A 25 3.68 -9.17 14.88
C PRO A 25 2.30 -8.64 14.51
N LEU A 26 1.68 -9.32 13.57
CA LEU A 26 0.29 -9.07 13.21
C LEU A 26 -0.56 -9.90 14.15
N PRO A 27 -1.63 -9.35 14.76
CA PRO A 27 -2.52 -10.14 15.60
C PRO A 27 -3.05 -11.31 14.79
N THR A 28 -2.66 -12.52 15.18
CA THR A 28 -3.16 -13.77 14.63
C THR A 28 -4.26 -14.28 15.54
N GLU A 29 -5.39 -14.65 14.96
CA GLU A 29 -6.42 -15.57 15.48
C GLU A 29 -7.44 -15.05 16.51
N ASP A 30 -7.20 -14.07 17.36
CA ASP A 30 -8.19 -13.62 18.36
C ASP A 30 -9.18 -12.54 17.87
N MET A 31 -9.09 -12.10 16.61
CA MET A 31 -10.01 -11.11 16.04
C MET A 31 -11.28 -11.72 15.43
N ALA A 32 -11.48 -13.01 15.57
CA ALA A 32 -12.67 -13.70 15.02
C ALA A 32 -13.99 -13.31 15.72
N ASP A 33 -13.92 -12.60 16.85
CA ASP A 33 -15.11 -12.21 17.65
C ASP A 33 -15.40 -10.70 17.66
N ALA A 34 -14.71 -9.91 16.85
CA ALA A 34 -15.08 -8.51 16.61
C ALA A 34 -16.27 -8.48 15.64
N GLY A 35 -17.46 -8.41 16.21
CA GLY A 35 -18.77 -8.44 15.54
C GLY A 35 -18.78 -7.69 14.20
N THR A 36 -19.51 -8.26 13.27
CA THR A 36 -19.77 -7.84 11.89
C THR A 36 -19.85 -6.32 11.72
N ARG A 37 -18.68 -5.66 11.60
CA ARG A 37 -18.66 -4.27 11.17
C ARG A 37 -18.96 -4.24 9.66
N PRO A 38 -19.85 -3.35 9.20
CA PRO A 38 -20.08 -3.20 7.77
C PRO A 38 -18.74 -2.82 7.11
N SER A 39 -18.34 -3.57 6.07
CA SER A 39 -17.14 -3.29 5.32
C SER A 39 -17.11 -1.83 4.89
N ARG A 40 -16.01 -1.14 5.14
CA ARG A 40 -15.74 0.24 4.74
C ARG A 40 -15.73 0.41 3.21
N TRP A 41 -15.50 -0.70 2.51
CA TRP A 41 -15.33 -0.76 1.07
C TRP A 41 -16.68 -1.03 0.40
N GLY A 42 -17.14 -0.10 -0.43
CA GLY A 42 -18.46 -0.10 -1.05
C GLY A 42 -18.91 -1.42 -1.69
N ARG A 43 -20.22 -1.60 -1.79
CA ARG A 43 -20.94 -2.82 -2.18
C ARG A 43 -20.67 -3.36 -3.61
N GLY A 44 -19.73 -2.80 -4.39
CA GLY A 44 -19.63 -3.03 -5.83
C GLY A 44 -18.91 -4.30 -6.29
N ARG A 45 -18.09 -4.96 -5.47
CA ARG A 45 -17.31 -6.17 -5.85
C ARG A 45 -17.20 -7.22 -4.75
N ARG A 46 -18.11 -7.27 -3.81
CA ARG A 46 -18.14 -8.30 -2.80
C ARG A 46 -18.72 -9.61 -3.37
N LYS A 47 -17.88 -10.48 -3.94
CA LYS A 47 -18.06 -11.91 -3.73
C LYS A 47 -18.00 -12.09 -2.20
N GLU A 48 -19.03 -12.66 -1.61
CA GLU A 48 -19.08 -12.98 -0.17
C GLU A 48 -17.75 -13.62 0.22
N ARG A 49 -16.86 -12.84 0.84
CA ARG A 49 -15.66 -13.39 1.46
C ARG A 49 -16.12 -13.96 2.81
N VAL A 50 -16.60 -15.18 2.77
CA VAL A 50 -16.85 -15.98 3.98
C VAL A 50 -15.47 -16.43 4.48
N GLY A 51 -14.92 -15.70 5.41
CA GLY A 51 -13.64 -16.01 6.04
C GLY A 51 -13.11 -14.82 6.83
N SER A 52 -12.55 -15.07 8.01
CA SER A 52 -11.80 -14.05 8.74
C SER A 52 -10.60 -13.60 7.90
N GLY A 53 -10.44 -12.30 7.68
CA GLY A 53 -9.26 -11.77 7.04
C GLY A 53 -8.00 -12.16 7.81
N ARG A 54 -6.90 -12.31 7.10
CA ARG A 54 -5.62 -12.71 7.71
C ARG A 54 -4.48 -11.92 7.12
N ALA A 55 -3.60 -11.42 7.98
CA ALA A 55 -2.34 -10.84 7.57
C ALA A 55 -1.18 -11.84 7.82
N ILE A 56 -0.34 -12.03 6.82
CA ILE A 56 0.82 -12.94 6.86
C ILE A 56 2.07 -12.12 6.62
N TRP A 57 2.95 -12.09 7.59
CA TRP A 57 4.26 -11.48 7.41
C TRP A 57 5.20 -12.40 6.64
N VAL A 58 5.98 -11.80 5.74
CA VAL A 58 7.05 -12.47 4.98
C VAL A 58 8.31 -11.64 5.09
N GLU A 59 9.42 -12.27 5.50
CA GLU A 59 10.71 -11.58 5.48
C GLU A 59 11.10 -11.23 4.04
N ALA A 60 11.48 -9.96 3.84
CA ALA A 60 11.79 -9.44 2.52
C ALA A 60 12.83 -8.33 2.55
N HIS A 61 13.71 -8.34 1.58
CA HIS A 61 14.74 -7.33 1.36
C HIS A 61 14.61 -6.73 -0.04
N TRP A 62 14.66 -5.41 -0.14
CA TRP A 62 14.49 -4.72 -1.44
C TRP A 62 15.64 -4.95 -2.41
N ASP A 63 16.84 -5.19 -1.91
CA ASP A 63 18.04 -5.55 -2.68
C ASP A 63 17.99 -6.98 -3.24
N ARG A 64 16.98 -7.76 -2.81
CA ARG A 64 16.72 -9.12 -3.27
C ARG A 64 15.30 -9.31 -3.81
N PRO A 65 14.93 -8.59 -4.87
CA PRO A 65 13.54 -8.52 -5.33
C PRO A 65 12.97 -9.87 -5.76
N ARG A 66 13.81 -10.78 -6.30
CA ARG A 66 13.38 -12.13 -6.68
C ARG A 66 13.08 -13.01 -5.46
N GLU A 67 13.85 -12.88 -4.37
CA GLU A 67 13.59 -13.60 -3.11
C GLU A 67 12.31 -13.07 -2.45
N LEU A 68 12.13 -11.75 -2.44
CA LEU A 68 10.92 -11.09 -1.99
C LEU A 68 9.69 -11.63 -2.74
N ALA A 69 9.72 -11.65 -4.07
CA ALA A 69 8.61 -12.15 -4.89
C ALA A 69 8.31 -13.63 -4.60
N ARG A 70 9.33 -14.49 -4.52
CA ARG A 70 9.15 -15.91 -4.16
C ARG A 70 8.55 -16.10 -2.76
N GLY A 71 8.98 -15.29 -1.79
CA GLY A 71 8.43 -15.32 -0.43
C GLY A 71 6.94 -14.92 -0.42
N ALA A 72 6.60 -13.87 -1.15
CA ALA A 72 5.22 -13.42 -1.29
C ALA A 72 4.36 -14.48 -2.02
N GLU A 73 4.86 -15.05 -3.12
CA GLU A 73 4.19 -16.10 -3.89
C GLU A 73 3.81 -17.31 -3.04
N LYS A 74 4.72 -17.79 -2.20
CA LYS A 74 4.47 -18.92 -1.28
C LYS A 74 3.36 -18.63 -0.27
N ALA A 75 3.20 -17.38 0.12
CA ALA A 75 2.17 -16.96 1.06
C ALA A 75 0.82 -16.65 0.39
N LEU A 76 0.83 -16.34 -0.91
CA LEU A 76 -0.38 -16.13 -1.70
C LEU A 76 -1.06 -17.48 -2.02
N THR A 77 -2.39 -17.49 -2.05
CA THR A 77 -3.20 -18.65 -2.46
C THR A 77 -3.79 -18.50 -3.86
N ALA A 78 -3.74 -17.28 -4.39
CA ALA A 78 -4.19 -16.90 -5.73
C ALA A 78 -3.46 -15.64 -6.14
N ALA A 79 -3.62 -15.21 -7.39
CA ALA A 79 -3.09 -13.92 -7.85
C ALA A 79 -3.63 -12.77 -6.99
N ALA A 80 -2.76 -11.82 -6.65
CA ALA A 80 -3.11 -10.71 -5.80
C ALA A 80 -4.03 -9.72 -6.53
N GLU A 81 -5.14 -9.36 -5.90
CA GLU A 81 -6.17 -8.46 -6.45
C GLU A 81 -5.87 -6.97 -6.17
N LEU A 82 -4.87 -6.70 -5.34
CA LEU A 82 -4.42 -5.35 -4.98
C LEU A 82 -2.95 -5.40 -4.58
N LEU A 83 -2.16 -4.44 -5.04
CA LEU A 83 -0.81 -4.17 -4.55
C LEU A 83 -0.78 -2.83 -3.82
N VAL A 84 -0.28 -2.81 -2.59
CA VAL A 84 0.09 -1.58 -1.88
C VAL A 84 1.59 -1.61 -1.65
N ALA A 85 2.33 -0.69 -2.27
CA ALA A 85 3.78 -0.70 -2.26
C ALA A 85 4.35 0.60 -1.68
N TRP A 86 5.31 0.45 -0.77
CA TRP A 86 6.16 1.54 -0.30
C TRP A 86 7.61 1.07 -0.34
N VAL A 87 8.27 1.39 -1.42
CA VAL A 87 9.63 0.97 -1.73
C VAL A 87 10.48 2.21 -1.99
N HIS A 88 11.70 2.22 -1.46
CA HIS A 88 12.64 3.31 -1.73
C HIS A 88 12.91 3.42 -3.24
N GLU A 89 13.03 4.65 -3.74
CA GLU A 89 13.11 4.94 -5.18
C GLU A 89 14.18 4.11 -5.91
N SER A 90 15.34 3.89 -5.27
CA SER A 90 16.44 3.10 -5.85
C SER A 90 16.07 1.63 -6.15
N TYR A 91 15.10 1.08 -5.47
CA TYR A 91 14.65 -0.33 -5.63
C TYR A 91 13.28 -0.44 -6.30
N ARG A 92 12.61 0.66 -6.51
CA ARG A 92 11.23 0.74 -6.99
C ARG A 92 11.02 -0.11 -8.24
N ARG A 93 11.80 0.11 -9.28
CA ARG A 93 11.68 -0.61 -10.56
C ARG A 93 11.93 -2.11 -10.40
N SER A 94 12.97 -2.49 -9.68
CA SER A 94 13.34 -3.90 -9.52
C SER A 94 12.34 -4.68 -8.66
N VAL A 95 11.83 -4.07 -7.59
CA VAL A 95 10.85 -4.72 -6.70
C VAL A 95 9.48 -4.82 -7.37
N LEU A 96 8.97 -3.71 -7.94
CA LEU A 96 7.66 -3.73 -8.59
C LEU A 96 7.65 -4.69 -9.79
N GLY A 97 8.70 -4.67 -10.63
CA GLY A 97 8.81 -5.62 -11.74
C GLY A 97 8.92 -7.09 -11.29
N ALA A 98 9.51 -7.36 -10.11
CA ALA A 98 9.58 -8.73 -9.59
C ALA A 98 8.23 -9.24 -9.05
N VAL A 99 7.38 -8.37 -8.51
CA VAL A 99 6.07 -8.75 -7.95
C VAL A 99 4.92 -8.67 -8.96
N GLU A 100 5.10 -7.95 -10.08
CA GLU A 100 4.07 -7.83 -11.12
C GLU A 100 3.47 -9.17 -11.55
N PRO A 101 4.25 -10.26 -11.78
CA PRO A 101 3.71 -11.57 -12.16
C PRO A 101 2.77 -12.20 -11.12
N LEU A 102 2.79 -11.72 -9.88
CA LEU A 102 1.94 -12.20 -8.80
C LEU A 102 0.56 -11.52 -8.79
N LEU A 103 0.38 -10.48 -9.59
CA LEU A 103 -0.85 -9.70 -9.65
C LEU A 103 -1.87 -10.34 -10.59
N ALA A 104 -3.14 -10.24 -10.24
CA ALA A 104 -4.23 -10.53 -11.17
C ALA A 104 -4.23 -9.52 -12.32
N PRO A 105 -4.72 -9.90 -13.52
CA PRO A 105 -4.83 -8.98 -14.64
C PRO A 105 -5.58 -7.71 -14.25
N LYS A 106 -4.98 -6.54 -14.52
CA LYS A 106 -5.52 -5.21 -14.16
C LYS A 106 -5.77 -4.99 -12.66
N ALA A 107 -5.13 -5.77 -11.77
CA ALA A 107 -5.19 -5.49 -10.35
C ALA A 107 -4.71 -4.06 -10.08
N PRO A 108 -5.45 -3.26 -9.30
CA PRO A 108 -5.03 -1.91 -9.00
C PRO A 108 -3.79 -1.88 -8.12
N VAL A 109 -3.01 -0.82 -8.27
CA VAL A 109 -1.79 -0.56 -7.50
C VAL A 109 -1.95 0.73 -6.72
N VAL A 110 -1.58 0.71 -5.45
CA VAL A 110 -1.37 1.90 -4.62
C VAL A 110 0.12 2.00 -4.34
N GLU A 111 0.76 3.02 -4.87
CA GLU A 111 2.19 3.22 -4.74
C GLU A 111 2.49 4.43 -3.88
N VAL A 112 3.18 4.22 -2.76
CA VAL A 112 3.56 5.28 -1.83
C VAL A 112 4.99 5.70 -2.09
N ARG A 113 5.24 7.00 -2.31
CA ARG A 113 6.54 7.59 -2.59
C ARG A 113 6.80 8.77 -1.64
N GLN A 114 8.04 8.95 -1.24
CA GLN A 114 8.45 10.14 -0.48
C GLN A 114 8.72 11.30 -1.43
N LEU A 115 8.18 12.48 -1.14
CA LEU A 115 8.47 13.70 -1.91
C LEU A 115 9.95 14.08 -1.84
N SER A 116 10.64 13.73 -0.75
CA SER A 116 12.09 13.96 -0.61
C SER A 116 12.94 13.17 -1.60
N ASP A 117 12.45 12.03 -2.07
CA ASP A 117 13.16 11.13 -2.97
C ASP A 117 12.99 11.53 -4.44
N LEU A 118 12.12 12.52 -4.71
CA LEU A 118 11.81 13.00 -6.05
C LEU A 118 12.60 14.27 -6.38
N ALA A 119 13.23 14.29 -7.55
CA ALA A 119 13.90 15.49 -8.05
C ALA A 119 12.90 16.60 -8.37
N PHE A 120 11.77 16.25 -8.95
CA PHE A 120 10.68 17.13 -9.32
C PHE A 120 9.34 16.58 -8.81
N LEU A 121 8.40 17.48 -8.52
CA LEU A 121 7.04 17.08 -8.22
C LEU A 121 6.35 16.65 -9.54
N PRO A 122 5.88 15.42 -9.65
CA PRO A 122 5.17 14.98 -10.85
C PRO A 122 3.80 15.69 -10.93
N GLU A 123 3.41 16.10 -12.12
CA GLU A 123 2.08 16.68 -12.38
C GLU A 123 1.03 15.59 -12.62
N GLU A 124 1.47 14.44 -13.12
CA GLU A 124 0.64 13.29 -13.42
C GLU A 124 1.22 12.01 -12.80
N PRO A 125 0.40 10.96 -12.57
CA PRO A 125 0.90 9.70 -12.08
C PRO A 125 1.88 9.06 -13.07
N GLU A 126 2.97 8.51 -12.55
CA GLU A 126 4.03 7.82 -13.30
C GLU A 126 4.02 6.32 -12.98
N PRO A 127 3.03 5.53 -13.42
CA PRO A 127 2.94 4.12 -13.10
C PRO A 127 4.09 3.34 -13.73
N LEU A 128 4.76 2.49 -12.94
CA LEU A 128 5.77 1.57 -13.47
C LEU A 128 5.14 0.32 -14.10
N LEU A 129 3.98 -0.09 -13.60
CA LEU A 129 3.26 -1.26 -14.06
C LEU A 129 2.14 -0.80 -15.02
N ALA A 130 2.50 -0.66 -16.29
CA ALA A 130 1.61 -0.04 -17.31
C ALA A 130 0.25 -0.74 -17.48
N GLY A 131 0.15 -2.04 -17.17
CA GLY A 131 -1.11 -2.80 -17.23
C GLY A 131 -2.03 -2.61 -16.01
N HIS A 132 -1.63 -1.81 -15.01
CA HIS A 132 -2.27 -1.72 -13.71
C HIS A 132 -2.66 -0.27 -13.38
N PRO A 133 -3.98 0.02 -13.17
CA PRO A 133 -4.40 1.34 -12.70
C PRO A 133 -3.70 1.67 -11.38
N THR A 134 -3.07 2.84 -11.29
CA THR A 134 -2.19 3.17 -10.16
C THR A 134 -2.62 4.45 -9.47
N GLN A 135 -2.87 4.37 -8.17
CA GLN A 135 -3.00 5.51 -7.29
C GLN A 135 -1.63 5.80 -6.67
N GLN A 136 -0.99 6.90 -7.03
CA GLN A 136 0.29 7.30 -6.44
C GLN A 136 0.07 8.25 -5.27
N VAL A 137 0.57 7.86 -4.11
CA VAL A 137 0.52 8.64 -2.87
C VAL A 137 1.89 9.26 -2.63
N LEU A 138 1.95 10.58 -2.67
CA LEU A 138 3.16 11.36 -2.43
C LEU A 138 3.18 11.87 -0.99
N LEU A 139 4.15 11.43 -0.20
CA LEU A 139 4.28 11.81 1.20
C LEU A 139 5.22 13.01 1.36
N GLY A 140 4.69 14.07 1.94
CA GLY A 140 5.46 15.18 2.46
C GLY A 140 6.14 14.86 3.80
N ASN A 141 6.78 15.86 4.36
CA ASN A 141 7.44 15.77 5.68
C ASN A 141 6.63 16.44 6.78
N LEU A 142 5.77 17.39 6.42
CA LEU A 142 4.98 18.20 7.34
C LEU A 142 3.50 17.88 7.20
N SER A 143 2.78 17.98 8.31
CA SER A 143 1.34 17.87 8.36
C SER A 143 0.67 19.10 7.74
N GLU A 144 -0.42 18.91 7.02
CA GLU A 144 -1.29 20.01 6.56
C GLU A 144 -2.13 20.59 7.71
N ASP A 145 -2.41 19.78 8.74
CA ASP A 145 -3.29 20.15 9.87
C ASP A 145 -2.61 21.08 10.90
N ALA A 146 -1.27 21.13 10.92
CA ALA A 146 -0.54 21.95 11.89
C ALA A 146 0.82 22.37 11.34
N ALA A 147 1.06 23.68 11.29
CA ALA A 147 2.32 24.24 10.84
C ALA A 147 3.51 23.64 11.60
N ASP A 148 4.56 23.27 10.87
CA ASP A 148 5.82 22.71 11.38
C ASP A 148 5.74 21.37 12.14
N ARG A 149 4.56 20.75 12.21
CA ARG A 149 4.44 19.40 12.79
C ARG A 149 4.82 18.34 11.76
N PRO A 150 5.69 17.37 12.11
CA PRO A 150 5.97 16.24 11.22
C PRO A 150 4.68 15.48 10.86
N LEU A 151 4.64 14.99 9.62
CA LEU A 151 3.54 14.16 9.14
C LEU A 151 3.39 12.90 10.00
N GLY A 152 2.21 12.73 10.57
CA GLY A 152 1.91 11.66 11.51
C GLY A 152 1.54 10.34 10.84
N GLN A 153 1.78 9.23 11.54
CA GLN A 153 1.44 7.90 11.03
C GLN A 153 -0.06 7.72 10.73
N GLN A 154 -0.92 8.35 11.54
CA GLN A 154 -2.37 8.29 11.32
C GLN A 154 -2.81 9.01 10.05
N GLU A 155 -2.19 10.15 9.73
CA GLU A 155 -2.45 10.91 8.50
C GLU A 155 -2.02 10.09 7.28
N ILE A 156 -0.82 9.50 7.34
CA ILE A 156 -0.30 8.60 6.29
C ILE A 156 -1.26 7.42 6.09
N THR A 157 -1.63 6.73 7.17
CA THR A 157 -2.52 5.56 7.08
C THR A 157 -3.86 5.94 6.46
N ARG A 158 -4.47 7.04 6.90
CA ARG A 158 -5.75 7.54 6.37
C ARG A 158 -5.66 7.85 4.88
N GLY A 159 -4.61 8.57 4.46
CA GLY A 159 -4.43 8.94 3.06
C GLY A 159 -4.16 7.72 2.17
N VAL A 160 -3.35 6.76 2.62
CA VAL A 160 -3.12 5.51 1.88
C VAL A 160 -4.40 4.69 1.77
N LEU A 161 -5.19 4.58 2.84
CA LEU A 161 -6.49 3.88 2.80
C LEU A 161 -7.47 4.57 1.85
N HIS A 162 -7.49 5.89 1.79
CA HIS A 162 -8.31 6.62 0.80
C HIS A 162 -7.87 6.29 -0.64
N ALA A 163 -6.57 6.22 -0.91
CA ALA A 163 -6.07 5.80 -2.23
C ALA A 163 -6.44 4.33 -2.53
N VAL A 164 -6.43 3.45 -1.53
CA VAL A 164 -6.89 2.06 -1.68
C VAL A 164 -8.38 2.01 -2.01
N GLU A 165 -9.23 2.82 -1.37
CA GLU A 165 -10.65 2.94 -1.70
C GLU A 165 -10.85 3.27 -3.18
N ARG A 166 -10.21 4.33 -3.64
CA ARG A 166 -10.28 4.75 -5.04
C ARG A 166 -9.81 3.66 -6.02
N ALA A 167 -8.72 2.97 -5.65
CA ALA A 167 -8.19 1.86 -6.44
C ALA A 167 -9.21 0.71 -6.57
N LEU A 168 -9.83 0.33 -5.46
CA LEU A 168 -10.84 -0.74 -5.43
C LEU A 168 -12.17 -0.34 -6.10
N GLU A 169 -12.50 0.95 -6.15
CA GLU A 169 -13.61 1.49 -6.94
C GLU A 169 -13.35 1.47 -8.46
N GLY A 170 -12.14 1.12 -8.88
CA GLY A 170 -11.75 1.11 -10.30
C GLY A 170 -11.57 2.51 -10.87
N ARG A 171 -11.24 3.49 -10.04
CA ARG A 171 -10.95 4.86 -10.50
C ARG A 171 -9.69 4.88 -11.36
N PRO A 172 -9.60 5.79 -12.33
CA PRO A 172 -8.40 5.96 -13.14
C PRO A 172 -7.18 6.33 -12.26
N SER A 173 -5.99 6.10 -12.80
CA SER A 173 -4.73 6.48 -12.15
C SER A 173 -4.75 7.95 -11.75
N SER A 174 -4.29 8.26 -10.54
CA SER A 174 -4.23 9.63 -10.02
C SER A 174 -3.12 9.82 -8.99
N LEU A 175 -2.76 11.08 -8.75
CA LEU A 175 -1.85 11.51 -7.69
C LEU A 175 -2.63 11.93 -6.45
N HIS A 176 -2.08 11.59 -5.29
CA HIS A 176 -2.58 12.00 -3.98
C HIS A 176 -1.40 12.52 -3.18
N GLN A 177 -1.43 13.77 -2.77
CA GLN A 177 -0.42 14.31 -1.86
C GLN A 177 -0.95 14.24 -0.43
N ILE A 178 -0.09 13.83 0.50
CA ILE A 178 -0.36 13.82 1.94
C ILE A 178 0.76 14.60 2.61
N GLY A 179 0.40 15.69 3.23
CA GLY A 179 1.35 16.59 3.85
C GLY A 179 2.14 17.45 2.83
N GLU A 180 2.90 18.37 3.37
CA GLU A 180 3.68 19.33 2.59
C GLU A 180 5.17 18.97 2.56
N ARG A 181 5.87 19.41 1.50
CA ARG A 181 7.33 19.36 1.43
C ARG A 181 7.92 20.55 2.17
N ARG A 182 8.78 20.30 3.15
CA ARG A 182 9.57 21.40 3.76
C ARG A 182 10.39 22.09 2.66
N PRO A 183 10.28 23.41 2.50
CA PRO A 183 11.17 24.13 1.58
C PRO A 183 12.63 23.88 2.01
N VAL A 184 13.45 23.42 1.08
CA VAL A 184 14.89 23.35 1.31
C VAL A 184 15.37 24.79 1.29
N HIS A 185 15.66 25.36 2.46
CA HIS A 185 16.36 26.64 2.51
C HIS A 185 17.76 26.36 1.97
N GLY A 186 17.98 26.77 0.70
CA GLY A 186 19.31 26.76 0.11
C GLY A 186 20.19 27.72 0.95
N TYR A 187 21.32 27.23 1.41
CA TYR A 187 22.41 28.03 1.92
C TYR A 187 23.19 28.63 0.75
#